data_7ebc52da5dc6f29f2fde7fc30e178138
#
_entry.id   7ebc52da5dc6f29f2fde7fc30e178138
#
_cell.length_a   1.000
_cell.length_b   1.000
_cell.length_c   1.000
_cell.angle_alpha   90.00
_cell.angle_beta   90.00
_cell.angle_gamma   90.00
#
_symmetry.space_group_name_H-M   'P 1'
#
loop_
_entity.id
_entity.type
_entity.pdbx_description
1 polymer ?
#
loop_
_entity_poly.entity_id
_entity_poly.type
_entity_poly.pdbx_seq_one_letter_code
_entity_poly.pdbx_strand_id
1 'polypeptide(L)'
;IDCGISPERISFGNTIKKASDVKYAYDKGIRLFVTDAQADLEQIAQYAPNSRVFVRVLVESGSTSDWPLSRKFGCDTQMAIDLMVKAKQMGLQPYGVSFHVGSQQNNVTVWRTALKTAKAVFEKLEKEHGIQLELINAGGGFPAQYLAEIDSIQDYAKRIQCYMDDLFQHKVTLFLE
;
A
#
# COMPACT_ATOMS: atom_id res chain seq x y z
N ILE A 1 -15.44 -7.60 11.28
CA ILE A 1 -16.62 -6.94 11.83
C ILE A 1 -17.28 -7.89 12.83
N ASP A 2 -17.63 -9.08 12.42
CA ASP A 2 -18.28 -10.07 13.30
C ASP A 2 -17.41 -10.51 14.50
N CYS A 3 -16.08 -10.31 14.41
CA CYS A 3 -15.12 -10.49 15.52
C CYS A 3 -14.94 -9.23 16.39
N GLY A 4 -15.82 -8.24 16.29
CA GLY A 4 -15.77 -7.00 17.07
C GLY A 4 -14.76 -5.95 16.58
N ILE A 5 -14.20 -6.12 15.37
CA ILE A 5 -13.28 -5.10 14.79
C ILE A 5 -14.11 -3.99 14.13
N SER A 6 -13.84 -2.74 14.51
CA SER A 6 -14.47 -1.58 13.87
C SER A 6 -14.11 -1.51 12.37
N PRO A 7 -15.08 -1.24 11.47
CA PRO A 7 -14.85 -1.09 10.04
C PRO A 7 -13.77 -0.06 9.68
N GLU A 8 -13.60 0.95 10.51
CA GLU A 8 -12.58 2.00 10.34
C GLU A 8 -11.15 1.45 10.42
N ARG A 9 -10.96 0.30 11.07
CA ARG A 9 -9.68 -0.41 11.21
C ARG A 9 -9.46 -1.47 10.13
N ILE A 10 -10.35 -1.54 9.15
CA ILE A 10 -10.31 -2.56 8.08
C ILE A 10 -10.02 -1.86 6.75
N SER A 11 -9.10 -2.40 5.97
CA SER A 11 -8.87 -2.02 4.58
C SER A 11 -9.22 -3.17 3.65
N PHE A 12 -9.73 -2.86 2.46
CA PHE A 12 -9.88 -3.85 1.40
C PHE A 12 -8.58 -3.88 0.57
N GLY A 13 -7.64 -4.75 0.96
CA GLY A 13 -6.26 -4.79 0.47
C GLY A 13 -6.04 -5.55 -0.83
N ASN A 14 -7.06 -6.16 -1.44
CA ASN A 14 -6.92 -6.84 -2.73
C ASN A 14 -7.13 -5.85 -3.89
N THR A 15 -6.17 -5.77 -4.82
CA THR A 15 -6.25 -4.87 -5.98
C THR A 15 -7.27 -5.31 -7.03
N ILE A 16 -7.63 -6.60 -7.06
CA ILE A 16 -8.68 -7.12 -7.94
C ILE A 16 -9.95 -7.36 -7.11
N LYS A 17 -11.01 -6.62 -7.40
CA LYS A 17 -12.27 -6.69 -6.67
C LYS A 17 -13.46 -6.81 -7.63
N LYS A 18 -14.48 -7.55 -7.23
CA LYS A 18 -15.78 -7.49 -7.90
C LYS A 18 -16.56 -6.27 -7.40
N ALA A 19 -17.36 -5.67 -8.28
CA ALA A 19 -18.22 -4.55 -7.91
C ALA A 19 -19.15 -4.87 -6.73
N SER A 20 -19.68 -6.10 -6.68
CA SER A 20 -20.51 -6.59 -5.56
C SER A 20 -19.76 -6.59 -4.23
N ASP A 21 -18.47 -6.93 -4.24
CA ASP A 21 -17.65 -7.03 -3.04
C ASP A 21 -17.24 -5.63 -2.55
N VAL A 22 -16.98 -4.71 -3.48
CA VAL A 22 -16.74 -3.28 -3.15
C VAL A 22 -17.99 -2.70 -2.46
N LYS A 23 -19.17 -2.91 -3.07
CA LYS A 23 -20.43 -2.44 -2.49
C LYS A 23 -20.68 -3.06 -1.12
N TYR A 24 -20.50 -4.38 -0.99
CA TYR A 24 -20.70 -5.08 0.28
C TYR A 24 -19.78 -4.53 1.38
N ALA A 25 -18.49 -4.34 1.08
CA ALA A 25 -17.53 -3.77 2.03
C ALA A 25 -17.94 -2.35 2.45
N TYR A 26 -18.38 -1.53 1.49
CA TYR A 26 -18.85 -0.18 1.75
C TYR A 26 -20.10 -0.16 2.63
N ASP A 27 -21.09 -1.03 2.36
CA ASP A 27 -22.33 -1.17 3.17
C ASP A 27 -22.01 -1.63 4.59
N LYS A 28 -20.90 -2.38 4.79
CA LYS A 28 -20.39 -2.77 6.11
C LYS A 28 -19.57 -1.69 6.82
N GLY A 29 -19.42 -0.52 6.23
CA GLY A 29 -18.73 0.62 6.83
C GLY A 29 -17.24 0.72 6.49
N ILE A 30 -16.68 -0.17 5.66
CA ILE A 30 -15.29 -0.07 5.22
C ILE A 30 -15.14 1.13 4.27
N ARG A 31 -14.11 1.94 4.49
CA ARG A 31 -13.83 3.19 3.77
C ARG A 31 -12.39 3.32 3.27
N LEU A 32 -11.62 2.25 3.30
CA LEU A 32 -10.23 2.23 2.85
C LEU A 32 -10.02 1.09 1.87
N PHE A 33 -9.71 1.43 0.60
CA PHE A 33 -9.58 0.49 -0.51
C PHE A 33 -8.22 0.67 -1.21
N VAL A 34 -7.61 -0.44 -1.64
CA VAL A 34 -6.45 -0.42 -2.52
C VAL A 34 -6.88 -0.42 -3.97
N THR A 35 -6.05 0.16 -4.83
CA THR A 35 -6.18 0.03 -6.29
C THR A 35 -4.81 0.00 -6.97
N ASP A 36 -4.73 -0.54 -8.17
CA ASP A 36 -3.56 -0.46 -9.06
C ASP A 36 -3.97 -0.33 -10.54
N ALA A 37 -5.27 -0.10 -10.80
CA ALA A 37 -5.80 -0.03 -12.15
C ALA A 37 -6.99 0.95 -12.23
N GLN A 38 -7.11 1.61 -13.39
CA GLN A 38 -8.18 2.59 -13.61
C GLN A 38 -9.58 1.96 -13.50
N ALA A 39 -9.80 0.79 -14.09
CA ALA A 39 -11.10 0.12 -14.06
C ALA A 39 -11.52 -0.24 -12.62
N ASP A 40 -10.59 -0.64 -11.77
CA ASP A 40 -10.86 -0.90 -10.37
C ASP A 40 -11.15 0.39 -9.59
N LEU A 41 -10.41 1.47 -9.86
CA LEU A 41 -10.67 2.79 -9.27
C LEU A 41 -12.07 3.30 -9.63
N GLU A 42 -12.51 3.11 -10.87
CA GLU A 42 -13.86 3.49 -11.34
C GLU A 42 -14.96 2.69 -10.59
N GLN A 43 -14.73 1.41 -10.35
CA GLN A 43 -15.65 0.60 -9.52
C GLN A 43 -15.70 1.11 -8.07
N ILE A 44 -14.54 1.44 -7.48
CA ILE A 44 -14.51 2.01 -6.12
C ILE A 44 -15.30 3.32 -6.10
N ALA A 45 -15.10 4.22 -7.04
CA ALA A 45 -15.82 5.49 -7.10
C ALA A 45 -17.34 5.31 -7.22
N GLN A 46 -17.76 4.32 -8.02
CA GLN A 46 -19.19 4.03 -8.24
C GLN A 46 -19.87 3.37 -7.04
N TYR A 47 -19.22 2.40 -6.40
CA TYR A 47 -19.84 1.53 -5.38
C TYR A 47 -19.42 1.84 -3.94
N ALA A 48 -18.38 2.66 -3.77
CA ALA A 48 -17.87 3.11 -2.48
C ALA A 48 -17.50 4.62 -2.51
N PRO A 49 -18.47 5.52 -2.81
CA PRO A 49 -18.20 6.95 -2.98
C PRO A 49 -17.61 7.57 -1.70
N ASN A 50 -16.80 8.63 -1.88
CA ASN A 50 -16.10 9.34 -0.80
C ASN A 50 -15.11 8.48 0.03
N SER A 51 -14.79 7.27 -0.42
CA SER A 51 -13.84 6.40 0.26
C SER A 51 -12.41 6.86 0.09
N ARG A 52 -11.57 6.52 1.06
CA ARG A 52 -10.12 6.67 0.99
C ARG A 52 -9.53 5.58 0.11
N VAL A 53 -8.58 5.95 -0.74
CA VAL A 53 -7.88 5.00 -1.61
C VAL A 53 -6.37 5.11 -1.45
N PHE A 54 -5.71 3.97 -1.50
CA PHE A 54 -4.27 3.89 -1.60
C PHE A 54 -3.88 3.06 -2.83
N VAL A 55 -2.79 3.47 -3.48
CA VAL A 55 -2.34 2.83 -4.72
C VAL A 55 -1.25 1.82 -4.42
N ARG A 56 -1.32 0.65 -5.05
CA ARG A 56 -0.25 -0.34 -4.97
C ARG A 56 0.76 -0.12 -6.09
N VAL A 57 2.02 0.10 -5.69
CA VAL A 57 3.13 0.30 -6.63
C VAL A 57 3.95 -0.97 -6.78
N LEU A 58 4.50 -1.15 -7.99
CA LEU A 58 5.51 -2.16 -8.27
C LEU A 58 6.82 -1.75 -7.58
N VAL A 59 7.44 -2.71 -6.91
CA VAL A 59 8.77 -2.56 -6.34
C VAL A 59 9.63 -3.75 -6.77
N GLU A 60 10.89 -3.48 -7.03
CA GLU A 60 11.85 -4.54 -7.34
C GLU A 60 12.21 -5.27 -6.05
N SER A 61 11.80 -6.53 -5.93
CA SER A 61 12.11 -7.38 -4.77
C SER A 61 13.52 -7.99 -4.82
N GLY A 62 14.24 -7.79 -5.93
CA GLY A 62 15.53 -8.44 -6.14
C GLY A 62 15.43 -9.98 -6.17
N SER A 63 16.59 -10.64 -6.13
CA SER A 63 16.69 -12.12 -6.05
C SER A 63 16.69 -12.65 -4.61
N THR A 64 16.37 -11.82 -3.62
CA THR A 64 16.51 -12.13 -2.19
C THR A 64 15.23 -12.60 -1.52
N SER A 65 14.11 -12.62 -2.24
CA SER A 65 12.85 -13.22 -1.77
C SER A 65 12.68 -14.61 -2.36
N ASP A 66 12.21 -15.55 -1.57
CA ASP A 66 11.91 -16.92 -2.06
C ASP A 66 10.74 -16.91 -3.04
N TRP A 67 9.83 -15.94 -2.91
CA TRP A 67 8.66 -15.81 -3.78
C TRP A 67 8.45 -14.37 -4.24
N PRO A 68 8.99 -13.98 -5.41
CA PRO A 68 8.80 -12.63 -5.93
C PRO A 68 7.37 -12.42 -6.43
N LEU A 69 6.69 -11.38 -5.90
CA LEU A 69 5.32 -11.00 -6.29
C LEU A 69 5.28 -9.82 -7.26
N SER A 70 6.42 -9.32 -7.68
CA SER A 70 6.60 -8.06 -8.40
C SER A 70 6.03 -8.01 -9.83
N ARG A 71 5.40 -9.09 -10.31
CA ARG A 71 4.84 -9.12 -11.67
C ARG A 71 3.33 -9.40 -11.73
N LYS A 72 2.67 -9.52 -10.59
CA LYS A 72 1.23 -9.84 -10.55
C LYS A 72 0.36 -8.64 -10.24
N PHE A 73 0.81 -7.77 -9.33
CA PHE A 73 0.02 -6.68 -8.78
C PHE A 73 0.87 -5.43 -8.65
N GLY A 74 0.19 -4.29 -8.70
CA GLY A 74 0.81 -2.99 -8.61
C GLY A 74 1.04 -2.34 -9.97
N CYS A 75 1.14 -1.04 -9.99
CA CYS A 75 1.41 -0.23 -11.17
C CYS A 75 2.75 0.51 -11.03
N ASP A 76 3.26 1.05 -12.12
CA ASP A 76 4.44 1.91 -12.08
C ASP A 76 4.15 3.26 -11.38
N THR A 77 5.20 3.99 -11.09
CA THR A 77 5.12 5.26 -10.35
C THR A 77 4.27 6.32 -11.08
N GLN A 78 4.37 6.40 -12.42
CA GLN A 78 3.60 7.40 -13.15
C GLN A 78 2.11 7.05 -13.14
N MET A 79 1.77 5.80 -13.40
CA MET A 79 0.38 5.33 -13.32
C MET A 79 -0.19 5.51 -11.90
N ALA A 80 0.62 5.29 -10.86
CA ALA A 80 0.19 5.53 -9.48
C ALA A 80 -0.21 6.98 -9.24
N ILE A 81 0.58 7.93 -9.76
CA ILE A 81 0.28 9.35 -9.68
C ILE A 81 -1.02 9.67 -10.43
N ASP A 82 -1.13 9.20 -11.67
CA ASP A 82 -2.32 9.44 -12.52
C ASP A 82 -3.60 8.89 -11.86
N LEU A 83 -3.52 7.70 -11.25
CA LEU A 83 -4.63 7.10 -10.50
C LEU A 83 -5.04 7.93 -9.28
N MET A 84 -4.09 8.46 -8.52
CA MET A 84 -4.40 9.28 -7.35
C MET A 84 -5.00 10.64 -7.74
N VAL A 85 -4.51 11.27 -8.82
CA VAL A 85 -5.10 12.49 -9.38
C VAL A 85 -6.53 12.21 -9.84
N LYS A 86 -6.73 11.12 -10.58
CA LYS A 86 -8.06 10.70 -11.05
C LYS A 86 -9.00 10.37 -9.87
N ALA A 87 -8.51 9.72 -8.82
CA ALA A 87 -9.27 9.44 -7.61
C ALA A 87 -9.87 10.73 -7.02
N LYS A 88 -9.05 11.78 -6.88
CA LYS A 88 -9.50 13.10 -6.39
C LYS A 88 -10.58 13.70 -7.31
N GLN A 89 -10.41 13.61 -8.64
CA GLN A 89 -11.40 14.11 -9.62
C GLN A 89 -12.74 13.35 -9.54
N MET A 90 -12.70 12.07 -9.16
CA MET A 90 -13.89 11.22 -9.00
C MET A 90 -14.54 11.32 -7.61
N GLY A 91 -14.09 12.24 -6.75
CA GLY A 91 -14.62 12.42 -5.40
C GLY A 91 -14.16 11.39 -4.38
N LEU A 92 -13.16 10.58 -4.71
CA LEU A 92 -12.46 9.74 -3.74
C LEU A 92 -11.38 10.54 -3.00
N GLN A 93 -10.87 9.98 -1.91
CA GLN A 93 -9.84 10.60 -1.10
C GLN A 93 -8.51 9.85 -1.30
N PRO A 94 -7.56 10.38 -2.11
CA PRO A 94 -6.20 9.83 -2.17
C PRO A 94 -5.59 9.81 -0.78
N TYR A 95 -5.17 8.62 -0.32
CA TYR A 95 -4.79 8.47 1.07
C TYR A 95 -3.39 7.89 1.26
N GLY A 96 -2.92 7.04 0.36
CA GLY A 96 -1.62 6.43 0.57
C GLY A 96 -1.07 5.62 -0.58
N VAL A 97 0.05 4.97 -0.29
CA VAL A 97 0.76 4.06 -1.19
C VAL A 97 0.95 2.72 -0.50
N SER A 98 0.84 1.62 -1.23
CA SER A 98 1.23 0.29 -0.76
C SER A 98 2.22 -0.37 -1.70
N PHE A 99 2.97 -1.32 -1.15
CA PHE A 99 3.86 -2.19 -1.90
C PHE A 99 4.00 -3.54 -1.20
N HIS A 100 4.63 -4.50 -1.86
CA HIS A 100 4.98 -5.78 -1.25
C HIS A 100 6.35 -6.23 -1.76
N VAL A 101 7.26 -6.55 -0.87
CA VAL A 101 8.67 -6.86 -1.17
C VAL A 101 8.93 -8.33 -1.59
N GLY A 102 7.88 -9.15 -1.65
CA GLY A 102 7.97 -10.61 -1.87
C GLY A 102 8.00 -11.38 -0.56
N SER A 103 7.50 -12.63 -0.59
CA SER A 103 7.43 -13.49 0.60
C SER A 103 8.83 -14.01 0.99
N GLN A 104 9.04 -14.24 2.29
CA GLN A 104 10.33 -14.70 2.83
C GLN A 104 11.49 -13.80 2.38
N GLN A 105 11.35 -12.50 2.57
CA GLN A 105 12.37 -11.52 2.19
C GLN A 105 13.46 -11.44 3.25
N ASN A 106 14.61 -12.03 2.97
CA ASN A 106 15.75 -12.10 3.89
C ASN A 106 16.63 -10.84 3.89
N ASN A 107 16.35 -9.88 3.01
CA ASN A 107 17.10 -8.63 2.92
C ASN A 107 16.23 -7.43 3.26
N VAL A 108 16.35 -6.91 4.48
CA VAL A 108 15.57 -5.76 4.95
C VAL A 108 15.82 -4.47 4.15
N THR A 109 16.95 -4.35 3.44
CA THR A 109 17.24 -3.15 2.62
C THR A 109 16.29 -2.98 1.45
N VAL A 110 15.57 -4.04 1.04
CA VAL A 110 14.56 -3.98 -0.01
C VAL A 110 13.40 -3.07 0.40
N TRP A 111 13.02 -3.05 1.69
CA TRP A 111 12.03 -2.09 2.20
C TRP A 111 12.49 -0.64 2.03
N ARG A 112 13.79 -0.34 2.23
CA ARG A 112 14.31 1.01 1.99
C ARG A 112 14.16 1.45 0.53
N THR A 113 14.41 0.56 -0.41
CA THR A 113 14.22 0.82 -1.85
C THR A 113 12.76 1.04 -2.17
N ALA A 114 11.86 0.20 -1.64
CA ALA A 114 10.42 0.32 -1.82
C ALA A 114 9.87 1.63 -1.20
N LEU A 115 10.34 2.00 -0.02
CA LEU A 115 9.98 3.27 0.63
C LEU A 115 10.45 4.49 -0.16
N LYS A 116 11.62 4.44 -0.82
CA LYS A 116 12.05 5.50 -1.73
C LYS A 116 11.12 5.65 -2.93
N THR A 117 10.65 4.54 -3.49
CA THR A 117 9.65 4.56 -4.57
C THR A 117 8.33 5.19 -4.08
N ALA A 118 7.85 4.80 -2.90
CA ALA A 118 6.67 5.41 -2.30
C ALA A 118 6.87 6.91 -2.05
N LYS A 119 8.03 7.32 -1.51
CA LYS A 119 8.37 8.73 -1.29
C LYS A 119 8.31 9.55 -2.58
N ALA A 120 8.81 9.03 -3.69
CA ALA A 120 8.74 9.72 -4.98
C ALA A 120 7.29 9.98 -5.42
N VAL A 121 6.36 9.06 -5.15
CA VAL A 121 4.91 9.27 -5.40
C VAL A 121 4.36 10.36 -4.48
N PHE A 122 4.67 10.34 -3.18
CA PHE A 122 4.25 11.35 -2.21
C PHE A 122 4.69 12.75 -2.64
N GLU A 123 5.99 12.92 -2.88
CA GLU A 123 6.57 14.22 -3.24
C GLU A 123 6.00 14.80 -4.53
N LYS A 124 5.80 13.94 -5.54
CA LYS A 124 5.27 14.38 -6.82
C LYS A 124 3.80 14.75 -6.74
N LEU A 125 2.98 13.97 -6.01
CA LEU A 125 1.58 14.28 -5.77
C LEU A 125 1.40 15.59 -4.98
N GLU A 126 2.21 15.80 -3.96
CA GLU A 126 2.15 17.04 -3.17
C GLU A 126 2.60 18.24 -4.00
N LYS A 127 3.75 18.17 -4.67
CA LYS A 127 4.37 19.27 -5.39
C LYS A 127 3.59 19.68 -6.64
N GLU A 128 3.12 18.71 -7.44
CA GLU A 128 2.52 18.98 -8.75
C GLU A 128 0.98 19.05 -8.69
N HIS A 129 0.34 18.40 -7.71
CA HIS A 129 -1.11 18.27 -7.65
C HIS A 129 -1.75 18.72 -6.32
N GLY A 130 -0.96 19.15 -5.34
CA GLY A 130 -1.46 19.55 -4.03
C GLY A 130 -2.23 18.42 -3.33
N ILE A 131 -1.76 17.17 -3.48
CA ILE A 131 -2.34 15.98 -2.85
C ILE A 131 -1.35 15.48 -1.80
N GLN A 132 -1.72 15.60 -0.54
CA GLN A 132 -0.97 15.04 0.59
C GLN A 132 -1.48 13.63 0.91
N LEU A 133 -0.56 12.69 0.99
CA LEU A 133 -0.84 11.33 1.40
C LEU A 133 -0.43 11.10 2.86
N GLU A 134 -1.15 10.22 3.56
CA GLU A 134 -1.01 10.00 5.01
C GLU A 134 -0.65 8.55 5.36
N LEU A 135 -0.70 7.61 4.41
CA LEU A 135 -0.54 6.19 4.64
C LEU A 135 0.55 5.58 3.77
N ILE A 136 1.40 4.76 4.39
CA ILE A 136 2.21 3.75 3.71
C ILE A 136 1.81 2.38 4.25
N ASN A 137 1.37 1.51 3.36
CA ASN A 137 1.25 0.07 3.64
C ASN A 137 2.48 -0.62 3.04
N ALA A 138 3.44 -0.97 3.88
CA ALA A 138 4.70 -1.60 3.49
C ALA A 138 4.57 -3.12 3.25
N GLY A 139 3.34 -3.61 3.19
CA GLY A 139 3.01 -5.00 2.90
C GLY A 139 3.53 -5.98 3.94
N GLY A 140 3.63 -7.21 3.50
CA GLY A 140 4.22 -8.30 4.25
C GLY A 140 5.58 -8.71 3.68
N GLY A 141 5.86 -10.00 3.80
CA GLY A 141 7.10 -10.57 3.28
C GLY A 141 8.15 -10.81 4.36
N PHE A 142 7.83 -10.54 5.61
CA PHE A 142 8.72 -10.85 6.74
C PHE A 142 9.04 -12.34 6.75
N PRO A 143 10.34 -12.71 6.91
CA PRO A 143 10.70 -14.11 6.89
C PRO A 143 10.30 -14.82 8.18
N ALA A 144 9.89 -16.08 8.05
CA ALA A 144 9.80 -17.03 9.14
C ALA A 144 11.01 -17.96 9.10
N GLN A 145 11.52 -18.34 10.26
CA GLN A 145 12.65 -19.25 10.36
C GLN A 145 12.20 -20.68 10.03
N TYR A 146 12.84 -21.27 9.01
CA TYR A 146 12.70 -22.69 8.66
C TYR A 146 14.01 -23.44 8.93
N LEU A 147 14.96 -23.38 7.99
CA LEU A 147 16.24 -24.10 8.08
C LEU A 147 17.40 -23.16 8.39
N ALA A 148 17.40 -21.96 7.83
CA ALA A 148 18.44 -20.96 8.05
C ALA A 148 18.06 -20.00 9.17
N GLU A 149 19.07 -19.50 9.88
CA GLU A 149 18.86 -18.40 10.84
C GLU A 149 18.47 -17.12 10.08
N ILE A 150 17.56 -16.37 10.67
CA ILE A 150 17.09 -15.08 10.15
C ILE A 150 17.16 -14.02 11.24
N ASP A 151 17.24 -12.76 10.83
CA ASP A 151 17.12 -11.63 11.76
C ASP A 151 15.74 -11.66 12.46
N SER A 152 15.69 -11.17 13.69
CA SER A 152 14.43 -11.12 14.44
C SER A 152 13.43 -10.13 13.82
N ILE A 153 12.12 -10.37 14.04
CA ILE A 153 11.10 -9.42 13.62
C ILE A 153 11.29 -8.02 14.23
N GLN A 154 11.86 -7.96 15.44
CA GLN A 154 12.21 -6.73 16.12
C GLN A 154 13.31 -5.96 15.37
N ASP A 155 14.29 -6.65 14.79
CA ASP A 155 15.35 -6.02 14.00
C ASP A 155 14.82 -5.49 12.67
N TYR A 156 13.92 -6.24 12.00
CA TYR A 156 13.20 -5.75 10.83
C TYR A 156 12.41 -4.48 11.16
N ALA A 157 11.61 -4.52 12.24
CA ALA A 157 10.78 -3.40 12.65
C ALA A 157 11.62 -2.14 12.94
N LYS A 158 12.73 -2.28 13.70
CA LYS A 158 13.64 -1.16 14.00
C LYS A 158 14.24 -0.56 12.74
N ARG A 159 14.72 -1.40 11.80
CA ARG A 159 15.33 -0.92 10.56
C ARG A 159 14.31 -0.23 9.66
N ILE A 160 13.10 -0.78 9.54
CA ILE A 160 12.02 -0.16 8.75
C ILE A 160 11.63 1.18 9.38
N GLN A 161 11.50 1.25 10.71
CA GLN A 161 11.24 2.53 11.39
C GLN A 161 12.33 3.56 11.12
N CYS A 162 13.62 3.18 11.22
CA CYS A 162 14.71 4.09 10.85
C CYS A 162 14.62 4.57 9.39
N TYR A 163 14.24 3.70 8.46
CA TYR A 163 14.04 4.11 7.06
C TYR A 163 12.87 5.08 6.88
N MET A 164 11.78 4.89 7.65
CA MET A 164 10.65 5.82 7.66
C MET A 164 11.08 7.19 8.20
N ASP A 165 11.78 7.23 9.33
CA ASP A 165 12.25 8.47 9.96
C ASP A 165 13.24 9.24 9.06
N ASP A 166 14.13 8.52 8.35
CA ASP A 166 15.07 9.10 7.38
C ASP A 166 14.38 9.69 6.14
N LEU A 167 13.30 9.05 5.69
CA LEU A 167 12.70 9.37 4.40
C LEU A 167 11.50 10.34 4.52
N PHE A 168 10.73 10.29 5.61
CA PHE A 168 9.52 11.07 5.77
C PHE A 168 9.63 12.05 6.93
N GLN A 169 9.58 13.35 6.63
CA GLN A 169 9.72 14.43 7.61
C GLN A 169 8.42 14.73 8.38
N HIS A 170 7.28 14.30 7.87
CA HIS A 170 5.97 14.43 8.51
C HIS A 170 5.45 13.06 8.95
N LYS A 171 4.50 13.07 9.86
CA LYS A 171 3.92 11.83 10.39
C LYS A 171 3.12 11.12 9.30
N VAL A 172 3.57 9.93 8.92
CA VAL A 172 2.87 9.02 8.01
C VAL A 172 2.46 7.78 8.80
N THR A 173 1.23 7.32 8.61
CA THR A 173 0.75 6.06 9.18
C THR A 173 1.41 4.90 8.47
N LEU A 174 2.03 3.98 9.21
CA LEU A 174 2.64 2.78 8.67
C LEU A 174 1.78 1.55 8.95
N PHE A 175 1.42 0.82 7.91
CA PHE A 175 0.82 -0.52 8.00
C PHE A 175 1.85 -1.57 7.60
N LEU A 176 1.86 -2.68 8.33
CA LEU A 176 2.60 -3.91 8.04
C LEU A 176 1.61 -5.07 8.01
N GLU A 177 1.84 -6.08 7.16
CA GLU A 177 0.97 -7.25 6.95
C GLU A 177 1.67 -8.57 7.32
#